data_c9b88430144e78de251987ef1942da69
#
_entry.id   c9b88430144e78de251987ef1942da69
#
_cell.length_a   1.000
_cell.length_b   1.000
_cell.length_c   1.000
_cell.angle_alpha   90.00
_cell.angle_beta   90.00
_cell.angle_gamma   90.00
#
_symmetry.space_group_name_H-M   'P 1'
#
loop_
_entity.id
_entity.type
_entity.pdbx_description
1 polymer ?
#
loop_
_entity_poly.entity_id
_entity_poly.type
_entity_poly.pdbx_seq_one_letter_code
_entity_poly.pdbx_strand_id
1 'polypeptide(L)'
;DGHSTVVILVPIAPDLEDDEATRSTYRDKILADIEAETGAAFRDRIVFEESVAVSDYREYYNSMQGTALGLAHTLRQTALFRPSHRSSALDGLYFTGSYTTPGIGVPMTVISGEHTANYVIEDESA
;
A
#
# COMPACT_ATOMS: atom_id res chain seq x y z
N ASP A 1 10.40 -19.36 -21.62
CA ASP A 1 11.24 -20.17 -20.74
C ASP A 1 12.64 -19.54 -20.67
N GLY A 2 13.23 -19.51 -19.47
CA GLY A 2 14.54 -18.91 -19.22
C GLY A 2 14.50 -17.49 -18.66
N HIS A 3 13.33 -16.94 -18.35
CA HIS A 3 13.15 -15.68 -17.66
C HIS A 3 12.61 -15.90 -16.24
N SER A 4 12.97 -14.99 -15.34
CA SER A 4 12.48 -14.95 -13.96
C SER A 4 11.86 -13.58 -13.68
N THR A 5 10.84 -13.55 -12.85
CA THR A 5 10.26 -12.31 -12.34
C THR A 5 10.89 -11.97 -11.00
N VAL A 6 11.34 -10.75 -10.85
CA VAL A 6 11.85 -10.21 -9.58
C VAL A 6 10.95 -9.06 -9.16
N VAL A 7 10.50 -9.09 -7.92
CA VAL A 7 9.73 -8.00 -7.30
C VAL A 7 10.59 -7.38 -6.20
N ILE A 8 10.78 -6.08 -6.28
CA ILE A 8 11.57 -5.32 -5.32
C ILE A 8 10.63 -4.34 -4.63
N LEU A 9 10.50 -4.46 -3.31
CA LEU A 9 9.71 -3.56 -2.49
C LEU A 9 10.64 -2.65 -1.70
N VAL A 10 10.48 -1.34 -1.91
CA VAL A 10 11.25 -0.32 -1.21
C VAL A 10 10.30 0.56 -0.42
N PRO A 11 10.44 0.64 0.90
CA PRO A 11 9.66 1.60 1.70
C PRO A 11 10.03 3.02 1.33
N ILE A 12 9.02 3.83 0.99
CA ILE A 12 9.18 5.24 0.64
C ILE A 12 8.29 6.11 1.54
N ALA A 13 8.69 7.36 1.74
CA ALA A 13 7.90 8.30 2.52
C ALA A 13 6.62 8.72 1.78
N PRO A 14 5.52 8.97 2.49
CA PRO A 14 4.35 9.62 1.90
C PRO A 14 4.74 10.99 1.32
N ASP A 15 4.02 11.41 0.28
CA ASP A 15 4.25 12.70 -0.41
C ASP A 15 5.66 12.88 -1.02
N LEU A 16 6.43 11.81 -1.15
CA LEU A 16 7.71 11.88 -1.86
C LEU A 16 7.47 12.34 -3.30
N GLU A 17 8.27 13.31 -3.73
CA GLU A 17 8.32 13.72 -5.14
C GLU A 17 8.94 12.56 -5.95
N ASP A 18 8.21 12.08 -6.95
CA ASP A 18 8.58 10.89 -7.71
C ASP A 18 8.55 11.14 -9.22
N ASP A 19 9.11 12.27 -9.63
CA ASP A 19 9.35 12.55 -11.03
C ASP A 19 10.31 11.52 -11.67
N GLU A 20 10.39 11.53 -12.98
CA GLU A 20 11.21 10.57 -13.75
C GLU A 20 12.69 10.58 -13.32
N ALA A 21 13.24 11.73 -12.99
CA ALA A 21 14.64 11.86 -12.54
C ALA A 21 14.85 11.22 -11.17
N THR A 22 13.91 11.45 -10.26
CA THR A 22 13.91 10.84 -8.92
C THR A 22 13.76 9.32 -9.01
N ARG A 23 12.81 8.82 -9.79
CA ARG A 23 12.61 7.38 -10.03
C ARG A 23 13.86 6.73 -10.61
N SER A 24 14.46 7.34 -11.63
CA SER A 24 15.70 6.85 -12.25
C SER A 24 16.85 6.77 -11.23
N THR A 25 17.00 7.80 -10.39
CA THR A 25 18.04 7.84 -9.36
C THR A 25 17.85 6.71 -8.33
N TYR A 26 16.63 6.52 -7.84
CA TYR A 26 16.32 5.44 -6.90
C TYR A 26 16.53 4.05 -7.53
N ARG A 27 16.06 3.88 -8.76
CA ARG A 27 16.27 2.66 -9.53
C ARG A 27 17.72 2.29 -9.63
N ASP A 28 18.55 3.23 -10.05
CA ASP A 28 19.99 2.97 -10.24
C ASP A 28 20.70 2.62 -8.94
N LYS A 29 20.30 3.25 -7.85
CA LYS A 29 20.81 2.92 -6.52
C LYS A 29 20.39 1.52 -6.09
N ILE A 30 19.11 1.17 -6.22
CA ILE A 30 18.58 -0.15 -5.85
C ILE A 30 19.29 -1.26 -6.63
N LEU A 31 19.45 -1.09 -7.94
CA LEU A 31 20.14 -2.05 -8.79
C LEU A 31 21.61 -2.19 -8.40
N ALA A 32 22.29 -1.07 -8.10
CA ALA A 32 23.67 -1.10 -7.63
C ALA A 32 23.80 -1.85 -6.29
N ASP A 33 22.90 -1.63 -5.35
CA ASP A 33 22.88 -2.33 -4.07
C ASP A 33 22.67 -3.85 -4.25
N ILE A 34 21.75 -4.25 -5.14
CA ILE A 34 21.50 -5.65 -5.46
C ILE A 34 22.74 -6.30 -6.11
N GLU A 35 23.38 -5.61 -7.06
CA GLU A 35 24.59 -6.11 -7.73
C GLU A 35 25.75 -6.25 -6.74
N ALA A 36 25.90 -5.32 -5.81
CA ALA A 36 26.91 -5.37 -4.77
C ALA A 36 26.71 -6.56 -3.81
N GLU A 37 25.46 -6.81 -3.41
CA GLU A 37 25.13 -7.92 -2.48
C GLU A 37 25.18 -9.29 -3.14
N THR A 38 24.76 -9.38 -4.39
CA THR A 38 24.65 -10.67 -5.10
C THR A 38 25.90 -11.04 -5.92
N GLY A 39 26.72 -10.05 -6.26
CA GLY A 39 27.83 -10.22 -7.20
C GLY A 39 27.40 -10.50 -8.65
N ALA A 40 26.13 -10.36 -8.97
CA ALA A 40 25.58 -10.64 -10.29
C ALA A 40 25.39 -9.36 -11.10
N ALA A 41 25.76 -9.36 -12.38
CA ALA A 41 25.42 -8.31 -13.33
C ALA A 41 23.91 -8.38 -13.61
N PHE A 42 23.13 -7.60 -12.89
CA PHE A 42 21.66 -7.65 -12.91
C PHE A 42 21.08 -6.76 -14.01
N ARG A 43 21.63 -5.56 -14.18
CA ARG A 43 21.14 -4.54 -15.11
C ARG A 43 21.07 -5.02 -16.56
N ASP A 44 22.12 -5.70 -17.01
CA ASP A 44 22.22 -6.17 -18.40
C ASP A 44 21.25 -7.30 -18.73
N ARG A 45 20.55 -7.84 -17.73
CA ARG A 45 19.60 -8.94 -17.87
C ARG A 45 18.13 -8.51 -17.80
N ILE A 46 17.87 -7.23 -17.56
CA ILE A 46 16.50 -6.70 -17.48
C ILE A 46 15.93 -6.61 -18.90
N VAL A 47 14.89 -7.37 -19.17
CA VAL A 47 14.18 -7.36 -20.45
C VAL A 47 12.89 -6.54 -20.40
N PHE A 48 12.34 -6.34 -19.20
CA PHE A 48 11.16 -5.53 -18.92
C PHE A 48 11.23 -5.01 -17.50
N GLU A 49 10.79 -3.80 -17.29
CA GLU A 49 10.76 -3.17 -15.97
C GLU A 49 9.53 -2.27 -15.86
N GLU A 50 8.90 -2.31 -14.71
CA GLU A 50 7.81 -1.42 -14.33
C GLU A 50 8.04 -0.96 -12.89
N SER A 51 7.79 0.30 -12.62
CA SER A 51 7.89 0.88 -11.28
C SER A 51 6.57 1.56 -10.92
N VAL A 52 6.12 1.36 -9.69
CA VAL A 52 4.94 2.01 -9.12
C VAL A 52 5.38 2.78 -7.89
N ALA A 53 5.02 4.05 -7.80
CA ALA A 53 5.42 4.94 -6.73
C ALA A 53 4.26 5.86 -6.28
N VAL A 54 4.57 6.96 -5.60
CA VAL A 54 3.59 7.85 -4.93
C VAL A 54 2.53 8.40 -5.89
N SER A 55 2.93 8.90 -7.05
CA SER A 55 2.00 9.47 -8.03
C SER A 55 1.06 8.42 -8.60
N ASP A 56 1.55 7.20 -8.84
CA ASP A 56 0.73 6.09 -9.36
C ASP A 56 -0.34 5.67 -8.33
N TYR A 57 0.00 5.61 -7.05
CA TYR A 57 -0.98 5.31 -6.00
C TYR A 57 -2.04 6.40 -5.85
N ARG A 58 -1.68 7.66 -6.09
CA ARG A 58 -2.66 8.76 -6.16
C ARG A 58 -3.59 8.62 -7.35
N GLU A 59 -3.04 8.33 -8.52
CA GLU A 59 -3.81 8.24 -9.76
C GLU A 59 -4.73 7.02 -9.77
N TYR A 60 -4.20 5.82 -9.46
CA TYR A 60 -4.96 4.57 -9.60
C TYR A 60 -5.93 4.32 -8.45
N TYR A 61 -5.59 4.74 -7.23
CA TYR A 61 -6.34 4.40 -6.02
C TYR A 61 -6.87 5.62 -5.27
N ASN A 62 -6.66 6.84 -5.78
CA ASN A 62 -6.98 8.08 -5.07
C ASN A 62 -6.40 8.08 -3.64
N SER A 63 -5.22 7.49 -3.49
CA SER A 63 -4.60 7.26 -2.20
C SER A 63 -4.13 8.57 -1.58
N MET A 64 -4.51 8.81 -0.34
CA MET A 64 -4.08 9.97 0.41
C MET A 64 -2.56 9.97 0.55
N GLN A 65 -1.90 11.07 0.14
CA GLN A 65 -0.45 11.21 0.14
C GLN A 65 0.30 10.13 -0.67
N GLY A 66 -0.39 9.44 -1.58
CA GLY A 66 0.20 8.39 -2.42
C GLY A 66 0.72 7.18 -1.65
N THR A 67 0.12 6.87 -0.50
CA THR A 67 0.51 5.71 0.28
C THR A 67 -0.01 4.41 -0.32
N ALA A 68 0.84 3.40 -0.41
CA ALA A 68 0.45 2.06 -0.86
C ALA A 68 -0.42 1.31 0.17
N LEU A 69 -0.19 1.56 1.45
CA LEU A 69 -0.69 0.74 2.56
C LEU A 69 -1.65 1.49 3.50
N GLY A 70 -1.88 2.77 3.27
CA GLY A 70 -2.75 3.60 4.11
C GLY A 70 -2.07 4.08 5.40
N LEU A 71 -2.83 4.11 6.50
CA LEU A 71 -2.36 4.65 7.78
C LEU A 71 -1.18 3.86 8.35
N ALA A 72 -0.21 4.57 8.91
CA ALA A 72 0.92 3.97 9.60
C ALA A 72 0.49 3.22 10.88
N HIS A 73 1.33 2.30 11.35
CA HIS A 73 1.13 1.57 12.60
C HIS A 73 1.79 2.27 13.80
N THR A 74 1.61 3.59 13.90
CA THR A 74 1.98 4.33 15.11
C THR A 74 0.97 4.09 16.23
N LEU A 75 1.34 4.37 17.47
CA LEU A 75 0.44 4.21 18.63
C LEU A 75 -0.90 4.95 18.47
N ARG A 76 -0.90 6.08 17.72
CA ARG A 76 -2.11 6.89 17.48
C ARG A 76 -2.89 6.50 16.22
N GLN A 77 -2.39 5.55 15.44
CA GLN A 77 -2.98 5.12 14.17
C GLN A 77 -3.16 3.59 14.11
N THR A 78 -3.15 2.92 15.25
CA THR A 78 -3.30 1.47 15.35
C THR A 78 -4.44 1.08 16.29
N ALA A 79 -4.91 -0.14 16.16
CA ALA A 79 -5.96 -0.74 16.98
C ALA A 79 -7.19 0.19 17.14
N LEU A 80 -7.51 0.62 18.35
CA LEU A 80 -8.69 1.42 18.70
C LEU A 80 -8.67 2.85 18.13
N PHE A 81 -7.53 3.33 17.66
CA PHE A 81 -7.40 4.67 17.08
C PHE A 81 -7.54 4.70 15.56
N ARG A 82 -7.82 3.56 14.94
CA ARG A 82 -8.16 3.52 13.51
C ARG A 82 -9.58 4.04 13.27
N PRO A 83 -9.86 4.57 12.07
CA PRO A 83 -11.21 4.97 11.71
C PRO A 83 -12.24 3.88 11.98
N SER A 84 -13.40 4.27 12.46
CA SER A 84 -14.54 3.39 12.70
C SER A 84 -15.04 2.79 11.39
N HIS A 85 -15.63 1.60 11.47
CA HIS A 85 -16.37 1.00 10.35
C HIS A 85 -17.70 1.71 10.07
N ARG A 86 -18.30 2.35 11.06
CA ARG A 86 -19.52 3.17 10.90
C ARG A 86 -19.13 4.64 10.75
N SER A 87 -19.77 5.34 9.82
CA SER A 87 -19.65 6.79 9.71
C SER A 87 -20.30 7.45 10.91
N SER A 88 -19.65 8.47 11.48
CA SER A 88 -20.25 9.34 12.50
C SER A 88 -21.02 10.52 11.92
N ALA A 89 -20.95 10.72 10.61
CA ALA A 89 -21.52 11.87 9.93
C ALA A 89 -22.77 11.53 9.10
N LEU A 90 -22.87 10.29 8.64
CA LEU A 90 -23.97 9.85 7.76
C LEU A 90 -24.43 8.45 8.20
N ASP A 91 -25.73 8.32 8.44
CA ASP A 91 -26.34 7.03 8.70
C ASP A 91 -26.31 6.14 7.45
N GLY A 92 -26.09 4.84 7.63
CA GLY A 92 -26.01 3.88 6.54
C GLY A 92 -24.73 3.95 5.72
N LEU A 93 -23.74 4.78 6.09
CA LEU A 93 -22.43 4.80 5.46
C LEU A 93 -21.41 4.02 6.28
N TYR A 94 -20.78 3.04 5.65
CA TYR A 94 -19.78 2.17 6.27
C TYR A 94 -18.44 2.22 5.54
N PHE A 95 -17.39 1.97 6.28
CA PHE A 95 -16.01 1.90 5.78
C PHE A 95 -15.40 0.52 6.03
N THR A 96 -14.60 0.05 5.07
CA THR A 96 -13.88 -1.21 5.16
C THR A 96 -12.50 -1.09 4.52
N GLY A 97 -11.63 -2.05 4.80
CA GLY A 97 -10.32 -2.15 4.18
C GLY A 97 -9.17 -1.73 5.08
N SER A 98 -8.03 -1.36 4.47
CA SER A 98 -6.76 -1.13 5.18
C SER A 98 -6.76 0.08 6.11
N TYR A 99 -7.70 1.01 5.96
CA TYR A 99 -7.80 2.20 6.83
C TYR A 99 -8.56 1.94 8.12
N THR A 100 -9.40 0.92 8.16
CA THR A 100 -10.17 0.51 9.34
C THR A 100 -9.45 -0.60 10.13
N THR A 101 -10.05 -1.10 11.20
CA THR A 101 -9.54 -2.27 11.92
C THR A 101 -9.78 -3.56 11.13
N PRO A 102 -8.88 -4.56 11.18
CA PRO A 102 -7.66 -4.61 11.98
C PRO A 102 -6.46 -3.89 11.34
N GLY A 103 -6.52 -3.45 10.08
CA GLY A 103 -5.48 -2.66 9.45
C GLY A 103 -4.97 -3.19 8.11
N ILE A 104 -3.65 -3.12 7.92
CA ILE A 104 -2.98 -3.35 6.65
C ILE A 104 -2.76 -4.84 6.38
N GLY A 105 -2.91 -5.22 5.12
CA GLY A 105 -2.62 -6.56 4.60
C GLY A 105 -3.84 -7.27 4.06
N VAL A 106 -3.66 -8.14 3.06
CA VAL A 106 -4.77 -8.83 2.40
C VAL A 106 -5.65 -9.60 3.40
N PRO A 107 -5.11 -10.42 4.32
CA PRO A 107 -5.94 -11.07 5.34
C PRO A 107 -6.70 -10.08 6.22
N MET A 108 -6.05 -8.99 6.60
CA MET A 108 -6.65 -7.96 7.46
C MET A 108 -7.79 -7.22 6.77
N THR A 109 -7.67 -6.94 5.49
CA THR A 109 -8.74 -6.29 4.72
C THR A 109 -9.96 -7.19 4.55
N VAL A 110 -9.78 -8.50 4.43
CA VAL A 110 -10.87 -9.48 4.42
C VAL A 110 -11.60 -9.50 5.76
N ILE A 111 -10.86 -9.55 6.87
CA ILE A 111 -11.44 -9.47 8.23
C ILE A 111 -12.18 -8.12 8.45
N SER A 112 -11.61 -7.03 7.94
CA SER A 112 -12.29 -5.73 7.95
C SER A 112 -13.64 -5.78 7.22
N GLY A 113 -13.71 -6.46 6.08
CA GLY A 113 -14.94 -6.70 5.35
C GLY A 113 -15.98 -7.47 6.17
N GLU A 114 -15.57 -8.52 6.85
CA GLU A 114 -16.44 -9.30 7.76
C GLU A 114 -16.99 -8.44 8.91
N HIS A 115 -16.12 -7.66 9.56
CA HIS A 115 -16.56 -6.74 10.62
C HIS A 115 -17.59 -5.74 10.10
N THR A 116 -17.34 -5.14 8.93
CA THR A 116 -18.27 -4.18 8.33
C THR A 116 -19.61 -4.83 7.99
N ALA A 117 -19.60 -6.03 7.41
CA ALA A 117 -20.83 -6.76 7.10
C ALA A 117 -21.65 -7.07 8.36
N ASN A 118 -21.00 -7.45 9.46
CA ASN A 118 -21.67 -7.69 10.73
C ASN A 118 -22.33 -6.41 11.27
N TYR A 119 -21.66 -5.26 11.18
CA TYR A 119 -22.25 -3.98 11.58
C TYR A 119 -23.47 -3.59 10.74
N VAL A 120 -23.43 -3.83 9.41
CA VAL A 120 -24.60 -3.59 8.55
C VAL A 120 -25.76 -4.48 8.97
N ILE A 121 -25.54 -5.77 9.22
CA ILE A 121 -26.57 -6.71 9.64
C ILE A 121 -27.17 -6.32 11.00
N GLU A 122 -26.34 -5.93 11.96
CA GLU A 122 -26.79 -5.43 13.27
C GLU A 122 -27.69 -4.23 13.14
N ASP A 123 -27.30 -3.23 12.36
CA ASP A 123 -28.01 -1.96 12.21
C ASP A 123 -29.31 -2.13 11.43
N GLU A 124 -29.38 -3.02 10.43
CA GLU A 124 -30.59 -3.34 9.68
C GLU A 124 -31.58 -4.20 10.49
N SER A 125 -31.12 -4.84 11.57
CA SER A 125 -31.95 -5.71 12.42
C SER A 125 -32.51 -4.97 13.65
N ALA A 126 -32.11 -3.75 13.88
CA ALA A 126 -32.48 -2.95 15.05
C ALA A 126 -33.68 -2.05 14.77
#